data_ea80a14d30adc7cb1b1cffbd46a3cb39
#
_entry.id   ea80a14d30adc7cb1b1cffbd46a3cb39
#
_cell.length_a   1.000
_cell.length_b   1.000
_cell.length_c   1.000
_cell.angle_alpha   90.00
_cell.angle_beta   90.00
_cell.angle_gamma   90.00
#
_symmetry.space_group_name_H-M   'P 1'
#
loop_
_entity.id
_entity.type
_entity.pdbx_description
1 polymer ?
#
loop_
_entity_poly.entity_id
_entity_poly.type
_entity_poly.pdbx_seq_one_letter_code
_entity_poly.pdbx_strand_id
1 'polypeptide(L)'
;MKMKRFFYSVIVALLLTGNLSANAVTASPPIAQDKLDGYNRSLFKHWIDANKNGCDTRAEVLISEAVIKPKVDKKCKLTGGKWLSPYDKKSVSNASQLDVDHLVPLAEAWRSGAWAWTAQQRQDFANDLNDKRVLIALTLTTNRSKGDRDISEWVPKVDTCGYVQNWIAIKIRYSLTYDSKEALALSDFFAKCNFGEIPVQALTGYSYQSQPLEPVQPSPTPTVSNTPVATPTPSVTPSASPSPAASVSPTPTKPAAIKYKNCTEAKAAGVTPIRKDTNPELYALNTALDGDKDGDACES
;
A
#
# COMPACT_ATOMS: atom_id res chain seq x y z
N MET A 1 -30.76 82.39 -19.89
CA MET A 1 -29.67 81.48 -19.43
C MET A 1 -30.26 80.17 -18.95
N LYS A 2 -30.25 79.09 -19.71
CA LYS A 2 -30.83 77.76 -19.35
C LYS A 2 -29.71 76.83 -18.94
N MET A 3 -29.64 76.50 -17.70
CA MET A 3 -28.65 75.55 -17.14
C MET A 3 -29.13 74.15 -17.38
N LYS A 4 -28.39 73.39 -18.21
CA LYS A 4 -28.60 71.97 -18.45
C LYS A 4 -27.94 71.19 -17.29
N ARG A 5 -28.74 70.46 -16.51
CA ARG A 5 -28.25 69.48 -15.52
C ARG A 5 -27.91 68.20 -16.23
N PHE A 6 -26.63 67.83 -16.19
CA PHE A 6 -26.15 66.48 -16.59
C PHE A 6 -26.31 65.53 -15.39
N PHE A 7 -27.12 64.50 -15.57
CA PHE A 7 -27.18 63.40 -14.63
C PHE A 7 -26.10 62.40 -15.04
N TYR A 8 -25.06 62.22 -14.22
CA TYR A 8 -24.15 61.12 -14.31
C TYR A 8 -24.75 59.90 -13.59
N SER A 9 -25.18 58.87 -14.34
CA SER A 9 -25.52 57.57 -13.81
C SER A 9 -24.20 56.80 -13.54
N VAL A 10 -23.87 56.65 -12.28
CA VAL A 10 -22.78 55.75 -11.85
C VAL A 10 -23.36 54.35 -11.83
N ILE A 11 -22.96 53.51 -12.80
CA ILE A 11 -23.22 52.09 -12.78
C ILE A 11 -22.15 51.49 -11.89
N VAL A 12 -22.55 51.10 -10.66
CA VAL A 12 -21.74 50.27 -9.76
C VAL A 12 -21.82 48.83 -10.27
N ALA A 13 -20.79 48.38 -11.00
CA ALA A 13 -20.63 46.99 -11.34
C ALA A 13 -20.22 46.21 -10.08
N LEU A 14 -21.17 45.47 -9.50
CA LEU A 14 -20.93 44.57 -8.39
C LEU A 14 -20.18 43.38 -8.93
N LEU A 15 -18.83 43.36 -8.81
CA LEU A 15 -18.01 42.20 -9.06
C LEU A 15 -18.28 41.17 -7.96
N LEU A 16 -19.18 40.25 -8.21
CA LEU A 16 -19.31 39.02 -7.42
C LEU A 16 -18.05 38.18 -7.64
N THR A 17 -17.01 38.41 -6.85
CA THR A 17 -15.93 37.46 -6.67
C THR A 17 -16.50 36.23 -5.97
N GLY A 18 -16.98 35.28 -6.75
CA GLY A 18 -17.30 33.96 -6.25
C GLY A 18 -16.02 33.33 -5.69
N ASN A 19 -15.84 33.36 -4.38
CA ASN A 19 -14.89 32.51 -3.70
C ASN A 19 -15.36 31.07 -3.95
N LEU A 20 -14.73 30.38 -4.91
CA LEU A 20 -14.76 28.94 -4.99
C LEU A 20 -14.00 28.45 -3.74
N SER A 21 -14.71 28.32 -2.63
CA SER A 21 -14.21 27.53 -1.50
C SER A 21 -13.99 26.14 -2.03
N ALA A 22 -12.71 25.74 -2.17
CA ALA A 22 -12.37 24.36 -2.33
C ALA A 22 -13.00 23.63 -1.13
N ASN A 23 -14.05 22.85 -1.38
CA ASN A 23 -14.64 22.03 -0.35
C ASN A 23 -13.55 21.08 0.14
N ALA A 24 -13.01 21.35 1.33
CA ALA A 24 -12.16 20.40 2.02
C ALA A 24 -13.01 19.14 2.21
N VAL A 25 -12.60 18.06 1.55
CA VAL A 25 -13.27 16.77 1.69
C VAL A 25 -12.92 16.26 3.08
N THR A 26 -13.84 16.42 4.02
CA THR A 26 -13.73 15.87 5.38
C THR A 26 -14.09 14.39 5.44
N ALA A 27 -14.42 13.77 4.31
CA ALA A 27 -14.82 12.37 4.25
C ALA A 27 -13.57 11.47 4.30
N SER A 28 -13.41 10.77 5.42
CA SER A 28 -12.46 9.65 5.50
C SER A 28 -12.88 8.55 4.53
N PRO A 29 -11.95 7.89 3.81
CA PRO A 29 -12.26 6.69 3.07
C PRO A 29 -13.02 5.66 3.89
N PRO A 30 -14.02 4.96 3.31
CA PRO A 30 -14.77 3.94 4.03
C PRO A 30 -13.89 2.72 4.30
N ILE A 31 -14.28 1.96 5.33
CA ILE A 31 -13.65 0.67 5.63
C ILE A 31 -14.35 -0.40 4.77
N ALA A 32 -13.57 -1.22 4.08
CA ALA A 32 -14.05 -2.32 3.26
C ALA A 32 -13.09 -3.51 3.32
N GLN A 33 -13.56 -4.68 2.93
CA GLN A 33 -12.69 -5.85 2.83
C GLN A 33 -11.80 -5.75 1.59
N ASP A 34 -10.53 -6.10 1.75
CA ASP A 34 -9.56 -6.15 0.67
C ASP A 34 -9.87 -7.23 -0.37
N LYS A 35 -9.64 -6.90 -1.63
CA LYS A 35 -9.63 -7.88 -2.71
C LYS A 35 -8.25 -8.51 -2.85
N LEU A 36 -8.11 -9.72 -2.32
CA LEU A 36 -6.81 -10.40 -2.25
C LEU A 36 -6.41 -11.10 -3.57
N ASP A 37 -7.38 -11.48 -4.39
CA ASP A 37 -7.15 -12.21 -5.65
C ASP A 37 -7.13 -11.31 -6.88
N GLY A 38 -6.63 -11.86 -7.99
CA GLY A 38 -6.66 -11.21 -9.31
C GLY A 38 -5.62 -10.12 -9.54
N TYR A 39 -4.81 -9.75 -8.54
CA TYR A 39 -3.74 -8.78 -8.75
C TYR A 39 -2.70 -9.30 -9.72
N ASN A 40 -2.35 -8.45 -10.67
CA ASN A 40 -1.15 -8.63 -11.50
C ASN A 40 -0.57 -7.24 -11.79
N ARG A 41 0.72 -7.06 -11.53
CA ARG A 41 1.41 -5.78 -11.74
C ARG A 41 1.28 -5.27 -13.18
N SER A 42 1.21 -6.16 -14.17
CA SER A 42 1.04 -5.79 -15.59
C SER A 42 -0.29 -5.11 -15.92
N LEU A 43 -1.30 -5.22 -15.03
CA LEU A 43 -2.56 -4.50 -15.16
C LEU A 43 -2.41 -3.00 -14.94
N PHE A 44 -1.31 -2.57 -14.32
CA PHE A 44 -0.94 -1.18 -14.10
C PHE A 44 0.20 -0.83 -15.07
N LYS A 45 -0.13 -0.39 -16.28
CA LYS A 45 0.88 0.05 -17.24
C LYS A 45 1.59 1.29 -16.70
N HIS A 46 2.79 1.11 -16.19
CA HIS A 46 3.61 2.17 -15.58
C HIS A 46 4.84 2.49 -16.43
N TRP A 47 5.52 3.58 -16.10
CA TRP A 47 6.71 4.11 -16.76
C TRP A 47 6.46 4.42 -18.25
N ILE A 48 5.35 5.15 -18.53
CA ILE A 48 5.05 5.64 -19.86
C ILE A 48 5.73 7.00 -20.10
N ASP A 49 6.04 7.29 -21.34
CA ASP A 49 6.40 8.63 -21.83
C ASP A 49 5.12 9.31 -22.33
N ALA A 50 4.37 9.93 -21.41
CA ALA A 50 3.05 10.49 -21.72
C ALA A 50 3.12 11.76 -22.57
N ASN A 51 4.15 12.58 -22.39
CA ASN A 51 4.34 13.85 -23.12
C ASN A 51 5.24 13.70 -24.36
N LYS A 52 5.77 12.49 -24.61
CA LYS A 52 6.63 12.15 -25.78
C LYS A 52 7.92 12.97 -25.84
N ASN A 53 8.49 13.32 -24.69
CA ASN A 53 9.74 14.05 -24.60
C ASN A 53 10.99 13.14 -24.56
N GLY A 54 10.79 11.82 -24.58
CA GLY A 54 11.82 10.80 -24.49
C GLY A 54 12.12 10.33 -23.06
N CYS A 55 11.47 10.92 -22.03
CA CYS A 55 11.57 10.54 -20.64
C CYS A 55 10.29 9.83 -20.19
N ASP A 56 10.43 8.64 -19.62
CA ASP A 56 9.32 7.96 -18.98
C ASP A 56 8.99 8.57 -17.61
N THR A 57 7.85 8.20 -17.05
CA THR A 57 7.38 8.68 -15.74
C THR A 57 8.44 8.52 -14.65
N ARG A 58 9.18 7.39 -14.63
CA ARG A 58 10.24 7.15 -13.65
C ARG A 58 11.37 8.20 -13.78
N ALA A 59 11.81 8.47 -14.99
CA ALA A 59 12.84 9.48 -15.25
C ALA A 59 12.36 10.88 -14.87
N GLU A 60 11.10 11.23 -15.17
CA GLU A 60 10.51 12.51 -14.80
C GLU A 60 10.48 12.73 -13.27
N VAL A 61 10.11 11.72 -12.49
CA VAL A 61 10.15 11.78 -11.01
C VAL A 61 11.58 12.00 -10.55
N LEU A 62 12.55 11.21 -11.03
CA LEU A 62 13.96 11.36 -10.65
C LEU A 62 14.52 12.74 -11.01
N ILE A 63 14.14 13.30 -12.16
CA ILE A 63 14.53 14.67 -12.55
C ILE A 63 13.86 15.68 -11.61
N SER A 64 12.57 15.53 -11.33
CA SER A 64 11.83 16.51 -10.53
C SER A 64 12.28 16.55 -9.07
N GLU A 65 12.61 15.42 -8.47
CA GLU A 65 12.97 15.30 -7.05
C GLU A 65 14.47 15.48 -6.77
N ALA A 66 15.30 15.59 -7.81
CA ALA A 66 16.72 15.80 -7.61
C ALA A 66 17.01 17.14 -6.90
N VAL A 67 17.73 17.07 -5.77
CA VAL A 67 18.27 18.25 -5.03
C VAL A 67 19.31 18.97 -5.89
N ILE A 68 20.16 18.20 -6.60
CA ILE A 68 21.04 18.71 -7.66
C ILE A 68 20.61 18.00 -8.94
N LYS A 69 20.18 18.76 -9.93
CA LYS A 69 19.65 18.20 -11.18
C LYS A 69 20.71 17.36 -11.91
N PRO A 70 20.36 16.17 -12.41
CA PRO A 70 21.23 15.39 -13.28
C PRO A 70 21.35 16.05 -14.67
N LYS A 71 22.39 15.69 -15.42
CA LYS A 71 22.42 15.90 -16.87
C LYS A 71 21.51 14.87 -17.53
N VAL A 72 20.68 15.31 -18.45
CA VAL A 72 19.73 14.48 -19.20
C VAL A 72 20.14 14.50 -20.68
N ASP A 73 20.40 13.35 -21.26
CA ASP A 73 20.70 13.25 -22.69
C ASP A 73 19.41 13.09 -23.54
N LYS A 74 19.56 13.04 -24.86
CA LYS A 74 18.44 12.93 -25.81
C LYS A 74 17.64 11.62 -25.69
N LYS A 75 18.18 10.61 -24.98
CA LYS A 75 17.52 9.33 -24.68
C LYS A 75 17.06 9.23 -23.23
N CYS A 76 16.98 10.38 -22.57
CA CYS A 76 16.64 10.51 -21.14
C CYS A 76 17.53 9.73 -20.17
N LYS A 77 18.78 9.47 -20.55
CA LYS A 77 19.76 8.91 -19.63
C LYS A 77 20.22 9.98 -18.63
N LEU A 78 20.04 9.70 -17.35
CA LEU A 78 20.44 10.58 -16.27
C LEU A 78 21.91 10.34 -15.89
N THR A 79 22.69 11.41 -15.75
CA THR A 79 24.11 11.34 -15.37
C THR A 79 24.42 12.37 -14.29
N GLY A 80 25.05 11.94 -13.19
CA GLY A 80 25.25 12.77 -12.01
C GLY A 80 23.92 13.05 -11.32
N GLY A 81 23.83 14.19 -10.66
CA GLY A 81 22.69 14.56 -9.83
C GLY A 81 22.90 14.22 -8.36
N LYS A 82 21.97 14.67 -7.52
CA LYS A 82 21.95 14.32 -6.10
C LYS A 82 20.50 14.27 -5.63
N TRP A 83 20.16 13.24 -4.87
CA TRP A 83 18.84 13.02 -4.30
C TRP A 83 18.94 12.81 -2.79
N LEU A 84 17.88 13.17 -2.09
CA LEU A 84 17.70 12.86 -0.69
C LEU A 84 16.45 11.97 -0.55
N SER A 85 16.66 10.71 -0.23
CA SER A 85 15.55 9.80 0.07
C SER A 85 14.84 10.26 1.36
N PRO A 86 13.51 10.55 1.31
CA PRO A 86 12.83 11.22 2.42
C PRO A 86 12.68 10.34 3.65
N TYR A 87 12.57 9.03 3.50
CA TYR A 87 12.17 8.12 4.59
C TYR A 87 13.35 7.43 5.30
N ASP A 88 14.57 7.53 4.78
CA ASP A 88 15.79 7.08 5.44
C ASP A 88 16.88 8.17 5.52
N LYS A 89 16.57 9.38 5.00
CA LYS A 89 17.45 10.55 4.94
C LYS A 89 18.81 10.31 4.28
N LYS A 90 18.92 9.25 3.48
CA LYS A 90 20.13 8.96 2.72
C LYS A 90 20.24 9.84 1.49
N SER A 91 21.44 10.39 1.31
CA SER A 91 21.79 11.15 0.12
C SER A 91 22.52 10.25 -0.87
N VAL A 92 22.06 10.21 -2.12
CA VAL A 92 22.67 9.43 -3.20
C VAL A 92 23.00 10.33 -4.40
N SER A 93 24.03 9.96 -5.15
CA SER A 93 24.51 10.73 -6.31
C SER A 93 24.37 9.98 -7.63
N ASN A 94 23.72 8.82 -7.62
CA ASN A 94 23.47 8.03 -8.81
C ASN A 94 22.01 7.57 -8.84
N ALA A 95 21.31 7.87 -9.92
CA ALA A 95 19.91 7.47 -10.12
C ALA A 95 19.67 5.94 -10.06
N SER A 96 20.69 5.12 -10.31
CA SER A 96 20.60 3.66 -10.18
C SER A 96 20.51 3.16 -8.74
N GLN A 97 20.76 4.01 -7.75
CA GLN A 97 20.62 3.70 -6.33
C GLN A 97 19.20 4.01 -5.80
N LEU A 98 18.31 4.47 -6.67
CA LEU A 98 16.95 4.85 -6.34
C LEU A 98 15.95 4.01 -7.11
N ASP A 99 14.88 3.63 -6.44
CA ASP A 99 13.61 3.28 -7.06
C ASP A 99 12.68 4.49 -7.06
N VAL A 100 11.72 4.48 -7.97
CA VAL A 100 10.53 5.34 -7.85
C VAL A 100 9.39 4.47 -7.34
N ASP A 101 8.97 4.79 -6.15
CA ASP A 101 7.96 4.05 -5.41
C ASP A 101 6.58 4.68 -5.61
N HIS A 102 5.55 3.83 -5.73
CA HIS A 102 4.17 4.24 -5.53
C HIS A 102 3.91 4.28 -4.03
N LEU A 103 3.67 5.46 -3.44
CA LEU A 103 3.49 5.60 -1.99
C LEU A 103 2.40 4.68 -1.46
N VAL A 104 1.24 4.62 -2.13
CA VAL A 104 0.29 3.51 -2.01
C VAL A 104 0.67 2.48 -3.08
N PRO A 105 1.19 1.30 -2.70
CA PRO A 105 1.65 0.29 -3.66
C PRO A 105 0.57 -0.11 -4.66
N LEU A 106 0.97 -0.53 -5.87
CA LEU A 106 0.01 -0.96 -6.90
C LEU A 106 -0.85 -2.15 -6.42
N ALA A 107 -0.25 -3.07 -5.67
CA ALA A 107 -0.97 -4.20 -5.09
C ALA A 107 -1.95 -3.74 -4.01
N GLU A 108 -1.57 -2.76 -3.19
CA GLU A 108 -2.45 -2.17 -2.20
C GLU A 108 -3.59 -1.37 -2.85
N ALA A 109 -3.30 -0.57 -3.86
CA ALA A 109 -4.34 0.10 -4.62
C ALA A 109 -5.33 -0.91 -5.24
N TRP A 110 -4.84 -2.06 -5.74
CA TRP A 110 -5.70 -3.14 -6.21
C TRP A 110 -6.61 -3.63 -5.09
N ARG A 111 -6.06 -4.03 -3.96
CA ARG A 111 -6.81 -4.55 -2.81
C ARG A 111 -7.93 -3.60 -2.36
N SER A 112 -7.62 -2.33 -2.33
CA SER A 112 -8.47 -1.26 -1.78
C SER A 112 -9.40 -0.59 -2.80
N GLY A 113 -9.53 -1.10 -4.05
CA GLY A 113 -10.54 -0.60 -5.00
C GLY A 113 -10.12 -0.58 -6.46
N ALA A 114 -8.82 -0.55 -6.80
CA ALA A 114 -8.38 -0.46 -8.19
C ALA A 114 -8.66 -1.72 -9.03
N TRP A 115 -9.08 -2.80 -8.41
CA TRP A 115 -9.59 -4.00 -9.09
C TRP A 115 -10.81 -3.69 -9.98
N ALA A 116 -11.63 -2.72 -9.58
CA ALA A 116 -12.80 -2.28 -10.34
C ALA A 116 -12.50 -1.18 -11.37
N TRP A 117 -11.28 -0.63 -11.37
CA TRP A 117 -10.91 0.44 -12.30
C TRP A 117 -10.76 -0.07 -13.73
N THR A 118 -10.96 0.83 -14.68
CA THR A 118 -10.57 0.60 -16.08
C THR A 118 -9.05 0.49 -16.22
N ALA A 119 -8.57 -0.10 -17.31
CA ALA A 119 -7.14 -0.15 -17.61
C ALA A 119 -6.52 1.26 -17.68
N GLN A 120 -7.27 2.25 -18.19
CA GLN A 120 -6.82 3.64 -18.26
C GLN A 120 -6.66 4.24 -16.87
N GLN A 121 -7.63 4.06 -15.96
CA GLN A 121 -7.53 4.55 -14.59
C GLN A 121 -6.34 3.95 -13.83
N ARG A 122 -6.07 2.66 -14.00
CA ARG A 122 -4.87 2.02 -13.44
C ARG A 122 -3.57 2.58 -14.03
N GLN A 123 -3.55 2.86 -15.34
CA GLN A 123 -2.40 3.52 -15.98
C GLN A 123 -2.22 4.95 -15.46
N ASP A 124 -3.30 5.70 -15.29
CA ASP A 124 -3.25 7.09 -14.80
C ASP A 124 -2.73 7.15 -13.36
N PHE A 125 -3.21 6.26 -12.49
CA PHE A 125 -2.68 6.12 -11.12
C PHE A 125 -1.17 5.79 -11.13
N ALA A 126 -0.78 4.81 -11.95
CA ALA A 126 0.60 4.33 -11.98
C ALA A 126 1.60 5.36 -12.56
N ASN A 127 1.12 6.44 -13.18
CA ASN A 127 1.95 7.46 -13.81
C ASN A 127 1.58 8.89 -13.39
N ASP A 128 0.88 9.08 -12.26
CA ASP A 128 0.43 10.40 -11.84
C ASP A 128 1.60 11.29 -11.39
N LEU A 129 1.94 12.27 -12.22
CA LEU A 129 2.91 13.33 -11.93
C LEU A 129 2.26 14.62 -11.40
N ASN A 130 0.92 14.67 -11.32
CA ASN A 130 0.19 15.87 -10.90
C ASN A 130 0.14 16.03 -9.38
N ASP A 131 0.33 14.94 -8.64
CA ASP A 131 0.45 14.96 -7.19
C ASP A 131 1.77 14.29 -6.77
N LYS A 132 2.70 15.09 -6.28
CA LYS A 132 4.05 14.64 -5.89
C LYS A 132 4.07 13.59 -4.78
N ARG A 133 2.93 13.34 -4.13
CA ARG A 133 2.80 12.32 -3.09
C ARG A 133 2.65 10.92 -3.67
N VAL A 134 2.18 10.80 -4.92
CA VAL A 134 1.86 9.49 -5.54
C VAL A 134 3.12 8.71 -5.85
N LEU A 135 4.13 9.38 -6.41
CA LEU A 135 5.39 8.77 -6.85
C LEU A 135 6.57 9.45 -6.15
N ILE A 136 7.43 8.68 -5.51
CA ILE A 136 8.53 9.19 -4.68
C ILE A 136 9.82 8.44 -4.98
N ALA A 137 10.94 9.16 -5.15
CA ALA A 137 12.26 8.57 -5.29
C ALA A 137 12.80 8.13 -3.91
N LEU A 138 12.99 6.84 -3.73
CA LEU A 138 13.52 6.22 -2.50
C LEU A 138 14.78 5.43 -2.78
N THR A 139 15.62 5.23 -1.74
CA THR A 139 16.69 4.22 -1.85
C THR A 139 16.11 2.83 -2.09
N LEU A 140 16.82 2.00 -2.86
CA LEU A 140 16.45 0.62 -3.13
C LEU A 140 16.10 -0.14 -1.84
N THR A 141 16.92 0.03 -0.79
CA THR A 141 16.72 -0.63 0.51
C THR A 141 15.39 -0.23 1.15
N THR A 142 15.06 1.07 1.17
CA THR A 142 13.82 1.55 1.78
C THR A 142 12.61 1.08 0.99
N ASN A 143 12.66 1.17 -0.35
CA ASN A 143 11.57 0.71 -1.21
C ASN A 143 11.30 -0.79 -1.04
N ARG A 144 12.34 -1.63 -1.07
CA ARG A 144 12.21 -3.08 -0.86
C ARG A 144 11.73 -3.43 0.55
N SER A 145 12.21 -2.70 1.57
CA SER A 145 11.71 -2.86 2.94
C SER A 145 10.22 -2.57 3.06
N LYS A 146 9.69 -1.63 2.29
CA LYS A 146 8.27 -1.32 2.23
C LYS A 146 7.48 -2.41 1.49
N GLY A 147 7.92 -2.77 0.28
CA GLY A 147 7.23 -3.72 -0.58
C GLY A 147 5.80 -3.26 -0.91
N ASP A 148 4.85 -4.17 -0.81
CA ASP A 148 3.42 -3.92 -1.05
C ASP A 148 2.58 -3.77 0.23
N ARG A 149 3.27 -3.57 1.36
CA ARG A 149 2.65 -3.43 2.70
C ARG A 149 1.92 -2.11 2.85
N ASP A 150 0.83 -2.15 3.59
CA ASP A 150 0.08 -0.98 4.03
C ASP A 150 0.66 -0.36 5.31
N ILE A 151 0.00 0.68 5.83
CA ILE A 151 0.46 1.41 7.03
C ILE A 151 0.28 0.65 8.33
N SER A 152 -0.47 -0.44 8.35
CA SER A 152 -0.59 -1.33 9.51
C SER A 152 0.60 -2.28 9.63
N GLU A 153 1.30 -2.52 8.52
CA GLU A 153 2.40 -3.48 8.42
C GLU A 153 3.77 -2.78 8.30
N TRP A 154 3.80 -1.61 7.68
CA TRP A 154 5.04 -0.86 7.48
C TRP A 154 4.83 0.65 7.43
N VAL A 155 5.64 1.37 8.18
CA VAL A 155 5.84 2.82 8.04
C VAL A 155 7.33 3.15 8.16
N PRO A 156 7.81 4.23 7.53
CA PRO A 156 9.21 4.64 7.69
C PRO A 156 9.50 5.09 9.12
N LYS A 157 10.72 4.85 9.60
CA LYS A 157 11.16 5.32 10.94
C LYS A 157 11.36 6.85 10.99
N VAL A 158 11.57 7.46 9.83
CA VAL A 158 11.75 8.89 9.68
C VAL A 158 10.56 9.45 8.91
N ASP A 159 9.99 10.54 9.43
CA ASP A 159 8.83 11.20 8.85
C ASP A 159 7.57 10.32 8.77
N THR A 160 7.35 9.48 9.78
CA THR A 160 6.20 8.58 9.86
C THR A 160 4.88 9.34 9.68
N CYS A 161 4.70 10.47 10.37
CA CYS A 161 3.47 11.24 10.30
C CYS A 161 3.24 11.85 8.90
N GLY A 162 4.29 12.36 8.25
CA GLY A 162 4.21 12.86 6.87
C GLY A 162 3.86 11.76 5.87
N TYR A 163 4.46 10.56 6.05
CA TYR A 163 4.14 9.39 5.24
C TYR A 163 2.66 9.00 5.35
N VAL A 164 2.14 8.87 6.59
CA VAL A 164 0.74 8.51 6.85
C VAL A 164 -0.22 9.58 6.33
N GLN A 165 0.12 10.87 6.49
CA GLN A 165 -0.67 11.96 5.93
C GLN A 165 -0.76 11.89 4.39
N ASN A 166 0.34 11.58 3.72
CA ASN A 166 0.36 11.39 2.27
C ASN A 166 -0.43 10.14 1.85
N TRP A 167 -0.35 9.06 2.62
CA TRP A 167 -1.14 7.85 2.41
C TRP A 167 -2.65 8.15 2.42
N ILE A 168 -3.12 8.84 3.46
CA ILE A 168 -4.51 9.30 3.56
C ILE A 168 -4.91 10.12 2.34
N ALA A 169 -4.08 11.09 1.96
CA ALA A 169 -4.34 11.96 0.82
C ALA A 169 -4.51 11.18 -0.49
N ILE A 170 -3.66 10.18 -0.75
CA ILE A 170 -3.73 9.37 -1.96
C ILE A 170 -4.96 8.47 -1.94
N LYS A 171 -5.27 7.83 -0.82
CA LYS A 171 -6.49 7.02 -0.69
C LYS A 171 -7.75 7.86 -0.97
N ILE A 172 -7.83 9.08 -0.44
CA ILE A 172 -8.94 10.01 -0.73
C ILE A 172 -8.93 10.41 -2.21
N ARG A 173 -7.78 10.79 -2.77
CA ARG A 173 -7.65 11.26 -4.15
C ARG A 173 -8.21 10.26 -5.16
N TYR A 174 -7.97 8.98 -4.93
CA TYR A 174 -8.34 7.89 -5.84
C TYR A 174 -9.57 7.09 -5.38
N SER A 175 -10.25 7.53 -4.33
CA SER A 175 -11.40 6.81 -3.76
C SER A 175 -11.06 5.35 -3.43
N LEU A 176 -9.91 5.13 -2.78
CA LEU A 176 -9.48 3.83 -2.28
C LEU A 176 -9.96 3.65 -0.83
N THR A 177 -10.39 2.44 -0.48
CA THR A 177 -10.88 2.10 0.86
C THR A 177 -9.73 1.80 1.83
N TYR A 178 -10.03 1.73 3.12
CA TYR A 178 -9.16 1.13 4.14
C TYR A 178 -9.65 -0.27 4.48
N ASP A 179 -8.75 -1.19 4.81
CA ASP A 179 -9.15 -2.38 5.51
C ASP A 179 -9.26 -2.12 7.03
N SER A 180 -9.69 -3.13 7.78
CA SER A 180 -9.87 -2.99 9.24
C SER A 180 -8.56 -2.77 9.99
N LYS A 181 -7.44 -3.31 9.51
CA LYS A 181 -6.12 -3.15 10.14
C LYS A 181 -5.55 -1.77 9.86
N GLU A 182 -5.68 -1.29 8.61
CA GLU A 182 -5.34 0.09 8.25
C GLU A 182 -6.13 1.08 9.11
N ALA A 183 -7.44 0.88 9.26
CA ALA A 183 -8.30 1.77 10.05
C ALA A 183 -7.89 1.81 11.53
N LEU A 184 -7.51 0.67 12.12
CA LEU A 184 -6.98 0.62 13.48
C LEU A 184 -5.63 1.34 13.58
N ALA A 185 -4.71 1.10 12.64
CA ALA A 185 -3.42 1.78 12.59
C ALA A 185 -3.59 3.30 12.44
N LEU A 186 -4.53 3.75 11.61
CA LEU A 186 -4.86 5.16 11.46
C LEU A 186 -5.34 5.79 12.76
N SER A 187 -6.19 5.12 13.54
CA SER A 187 -6.62 5.60 14.85
C SER A 187 -5.43 5.89 15.76
N ASP A 188 -4.45 4.98 15.77
CA ASP A 188 -3.21 5.16 16.54
C ASP A 188 -2.36 6.33 16.02
N PHE A 189 -2.28 6.51 14.70
CA PHE A 189 -1.55 7.63 14.11
C PHE A 189 -2.25 8.96 14.35
N PHE A 190 -3.58 9.03 14.32
CA PHE A 190 -4.31 10.23 14.69
C PHE A 190 -4.06 10.65 16.15
N ALA A 191 -3.86 9.67 17.05
CA ALA A 191 -3.51 9.96 18.44
C ALA A 191 -2.05 10.43 18.61
N LYS A 192 -1.14 10.02 17.75
CA LYS A 192 0.32 10.30 17.84
C LYS A 192 0.77 11.48 16.99
N CYS A 193 0.11 11.70 15.85
CA CYS A 193 0.47 12.70 14.86
C CYS A 193 -0.53 13.85 14.89
N ASN A 194 -0.05 15.07 14.97
CA ASN A 194 -0.91 16.24 14.84
C ASN A 194 -1.16 16.50 13.35
N PHE A 195 -2.07 15.73 12.74
CA PHE A 195 -2.50 15.96 11.37
C PHE A 195 -3.34 17.24 11.33
N GLY A 196 -2.87 18.26 10.61
CA GLY A 196 -3.68 19.39 10.23
C GLY A 196 -4.67 19.03 9.13
N GLU A 197 -5.23 20.04 8.49
CA GLU A 197 -6.01 19.85 7.27
C GLU A 197 -5.13 19.17 6.20
N ILE A 198 -5.64 18.11 5.59
CA ILE A 198 -4.95 17.39 4.52
C ILE A 198 -5.51 17.90 3.19
N PRO A 199 -4.82 18.82 2.51
CA PRO A 199 -5.31 19.34 1.25
C PRO A 199 -5.25 18.25 0.19
N VAL A 200 -6.42 17.80 -0.27
CA VAL A 200 -6.56 16.78 -1.30
C VAL A 200 -7.73 17.10 -2.20
N GLN A 201 -7.55 16.91 -3.50
CA GLN A 201 -8.61 16.95 -4.50
C GLN A 201 -8.91 15.52 -4.94
N ALA A 202 -10.12 15.03 -4.63
CA ALA A 202 -10.60 13.78 -5.16
C ALA A 202 -10.73 13.89 -6.70
N LEU A 203 -10.31 12.84 -7.39
CA LEU A 203 -10.41 12.78 -8.85
C LEU A 203 -11.82 12.37 -9.27
N THR A 204 -12.33 13.03 -10.30
CA THR A 204 -13.60 12.64 -10.93
C THR A 204 -13.47 11.30 -11.65
N GLY A 205 -14.52 10.50 -11.63
CA GLY A 205 -14.54 9.18 -12.28
C GLY A 205 -14.02 8.04 -11.41
N TYR A 206 -13.47 8.32 -10.23
CA TYR A 206 -13.15 7.32 -9.23
C TYR A 206 -14.26 7.26 -8.18
N SER A 207 -14.57 6.06 -7.69
CA SER A 207 -15.55 5.85 -6.63
C SER A 207 -15.09 4.74 -5.71
N TYR A 208 -15.44 4.84 -4.44
CA TYR A 208 -15.14 3.80 -3.47
C TYR A 208 -15.81 2.48 -3.89
N GLN A 209 -15.05 1.41 -3.83
CA GLN A 209 -15.51 0.08 -4.16
C GLN A 209 -15.55 -0.76 -2.88
N SER A 210 -16.61 -1.54 -2.72
CA SER A 210 -16.68 -2.55 -1.67
C SER A 210 -16.86 -3.90 -2.33
N GLN A 211 -16.15 -4.91 -1.84
CA GLN A 211 -16.46 -6.30 -2.17
C GLN A 211 -17.85 -6.60 -1.62
N PRO A 212 -18.70 -7.30 -2.38
CA PRO A 212 -19.85 -7.95 -1.78
C PRO A 212 -19.36 -8.81 -0.62
N LEU A 213 -19.97 -8.67 0.55
CA LEU A 213 -19.71 -9.63 1.63
C LEU A 213 -20.06 -11.00 1.07
N GLU A 214 -19.07 -11.88 0.93
CA GLU A 214 -19.37 -13.27 0.61
C GLU A 214 -20.33 -13.78 1.67
N PRO A 215 -21.43 -14.48 1.28
CA PRO A 215 -22.30 -15.12 2.25
C PRO A 215 -21.39 -15.97 3.13
N VAL A 216 -21.43 -15.75 4.44
CA VAL A 216 -20.73 -16.61 5.40
C VAL A 216 -21.25 -18.02 5.12
N GLN A 217 -20.48 -18.80 4.37
CA GLN A 217 -20.78 -20.18 4.12
C GLN A 217 -20.71 -20.84 5.49
N PRO A 218 -21.82 -21.42 6.01
CA PRO A 218 -21.77 -22.04 7.31
C PRO A 218 -20.64 -23.05 7.29
N SER A 219 -19.74 -22.91 8.25
CA SER A 219 -18.64 -23.86 8.46
C SER A 219 -19.22 -25.26 8.39
N PRO A 220 -18.67 -26.20 7.62
CA PRO A 220 -19.23 -27.54 7.54
C PRO A 220 -19.31 -28.08 8.97
N THR A 221 -20.54 -28.35 9.40
CA THR A 221 -20.78 -29.01 10.68
C THR A 221 -19.94 -30.27 10.70
N PRO A 222 -19.08 -30.51 11.73
CA PRO A 222 -18.28 -31.70 11.77
C PRO A 222 -19.22 -32.91 11.73
N THR A 223 -19.19 -33.60 10.60
CA THR A 223 -19.89 -34.89 10.47
C THR A 223 -19.22 -35.84 11.44
N VAL A 224 -19.87 -36.12 12.55
CA VAL A 224 -19.44 -37.18 13.46
C VAL A 224 -19.52 -38.49 12.68
N SER A 225 -18.39 -38.95 12.16
CA SER A 225 -18.28 -40.29 11.57
C SER A 225 -18.39 -41.31 12.74
N ASN A 226 -19.55 -41.89 12.87
CA ASN A 226 -19.77 -43.06 13.79
C ASN A 226 -19.08 -44.27 13.20
N THR A 227 -17.77 -44.34 13.34
CA THR A 227 -17.05 -45.61 13.17
C THR A 227 -17.28 -46.47 14.38
N PRO A 228 -17.77 -47.74 14.24
CA PRO A 228 -17.99 -48.61 15.37
C PRO A 228 -16.65 -48.90 16.09
N VAL A 229 -16.59 -48.53 17.36
CA VAL A 229 -15.44 -48.85 18.22
C VAL A 229 -15.49 -50.37 18.49
N ALA A 230 -14.46 -51.08 18.07
CA ALA A 230 -14.19 -52.45 18.47
C ALA A 230 -13.87 -52.47 19.98
N THR A 231 -14.57 -53.32 20.70
CA THR A 231 -14.46 -53.56 22.15
C THR A 231 -13.08 -54.08 22.51
N PRO A 232 -12.31 -53.48 23.41
CA PRO A 232 -11.12 -54.09 23.95
C PRO A 232 -11.46 -54.90 25.22
N THR A 233 -10.98 -56.11 25.26
CA THR A 233 -10.94 -57.00 26.41
C THR A 233 -10.05 -56.44 27.53
N PRO A 234 -10.43 -56.59 28.83
CA PRO A 234 -9.74 -55.94 29.95
C PRO A 234 -8.46 -56.62 30.37
N SER A 235 -7.41 -55.89 30.69
CA SER A 235 -6.26 -56.34 31.46
C SER A 235 -5.86 -55.31 32.52
N VAL A 236 -6.01 -55.71 33.69
CA VAL A 236 -5.64 -55.31 35.09
C VAL A 236 -4.71 -54.13 35.37
N THR A 237 -5.14 -53.41 36.42
CA THR A 237 -4.63 -52.32 37.27
C THR A 237 -3.25 -52.61 37.95
N PRO A 238 -2.48 -51.63 38.54
CA PRO A 238 -3.03 -50.62 39.49
C PRO A 238 -2.37 -49.22 39.51
N SER A 239 -3.19 -48.27 40.00
CA SER A 239 -2.95 -47.24 41.03
C SER A 239 -1.85 -46.20 40.88
N ALA A 240 -2.24 -44.92 40.73
CA ALA A 240 -1.99 -43.83 41.66
C ALA A 240 -2.64 -42.50 41.15
N SER A 241 -3.49 -41.89 41.97
CA SER A 241 -3.94 -40.52 41.92
C SER A 241 -2.82 -39.60 42.43
N PRO A 242 -2.64 -38.34 41.93
CA PRO A 242 -3.43 -37.24 42.44
C PRO A 242 -3.75 -36.06 41.51
N SER A 243 -4.88 -35.45 41.75
CA SER A 243 -5.23 -34.01 41.85
C SER A 243 -4.91 -33.01 40.74
N PRO A 244 -5.72 -31.93 40.61
CA PRO A 244 -6.12 -31.35 39.33
C PRO A 244 -5.22 -30.17 38.91
N ALA A 245 -4.92 -30.07 37.64
CA ALA A 245 -4.27 -28.91 37.07
C ALA A 245 -5.09 -28.30 35.91
N ALA A 246 -5.28 -27.05 36.06
CA ALA A 246 -5.73 -25.98 35.16
C ALA A 246 -5.99 -26.31 33.68
N SER A 247 -7.17 -25.90 33.23
CA SER A 247 -7.59 -25.72 31.85
C SER A 247 -6.63 -24.77 31.11
N VAL A 248 -5.89 -25.28 30.15
CA VAL A 248 -5.14 -24.49 29.18
C VAL A 248 -5.90 -24.50 27.86
N SER A 249 -6.27 -23.29 27.43
CA SER A 249 -6.81 -23.00 26.10
C SER A 249 -5.81 -23.48 25.01
N PRO A 250 -6.25 -24.07 23.89
CA PRO A 250 -5.33 -24.51 22.84
C PRO A 250 -4.67 -23.32 22.17
N THR A 251 -3.37 -23.21 22.32
CA THR A 251 -2.50 -22.34 21.52
C THR A 251 -2.60 -22.76 20.04
N PRO A 252 -2.74 -21.85 19.08
CA PRO A 252 -2.73 -22.21 17.67
C PRO A 252 -1.39 -22.85 17.31
N THR A 253 -1.44 -24.07 16.81
CA THR A 253 -0.27 -24.83 16.38
C THR A 253 0.33 -24.13 15.17
N LYS A 254 1.52 -23.56 15.32
CA LYS A 254 2.32 -22.98 14.24
C LYS A 254 2.58 -24.07 13.18
N PRO A 255 2.35 -23.80 11.88
CA PRO A 255 2.69 -24.77 10.83
C PRO A 255 4.17 -25.15 10.91
N ALA A 256 4.48 -26.44 10.74
CA ALA A 256 5.86 -26.92 10.73
C ALA A 256 6.62 -26.24 9.59
N ALA A 257 7.85 -25.79 9.86
CA ALA A 257 8.70 -25.19 8.86
C ALA A 257 9.08 -26.24 7.80
N ILE A 258 8.84 -25.98 6.51
CA ILE A 258 9.02 -26.88 5.39
C ILE A 258 10.10 -26.32 4.46
N LYS A 259 10.97 -27.22 3.94
CA LYS A 259 11.93 -26.86 2.90
C LYS A 259 11.32 -27.06 1.50
N TYR A 260 11.32 -26.01 0.68
CA TYR A 260 10.82 -26.03 -0.70
C TYR A 260 11.96 -26.23 -1.68
N LYS A 261 11.68 -26.89 -2.80
CA LYS A 261 12.68 -27.14 -3.85
C LYS A 261 12.98 -25.90 -4.68
N ASN A 262 12.00 -25.05 -4.86
CA ASN A 262 12.07 -23.82 -5.64
C ASN A 262 10.95 -22.85 -5.26
N CYS A 263 11.03 -21.61 -5.77
CA CYS A 263 10.04 -20.58 -5.49
C CYS A 263 8.64 -20.88 -6.04
N THR A 264 8.54 -21.67 -7.11
CA THR A 264 7.23 -22.08 -7.65
C THR A 264 6.48 -22.97 -6.66
N GLU A 265 7.18 -23.90 -6.01
CA GLU A 265 6.60 -24.77 -4.98
C GLU A 265 6.20 -23.98 -3.73
N ALA A 266 7.06 -23.07 -3.27
CA ALA A 266 6.76 -22.20 -2.13
C ALA A 266 5.55 -21.27 -2.42
N LYS A 267 5.45 -20.76 -3.65
CA LYS A 267 4.32 -19.94 -4.11
C LYS A 267 3.02 -20.74 -4.17
N ALA A 268 3.07 -21.98 -4.67
CA ALA A 268 1.92 -22.88 -4.69
C ALA A 268 1.41 -23.23 -3.27
N ALA A 269 2.32 -23.23 -2.29
CA ALA A 269 1.99 -23.42 -0.87
C ALA A 269 1.49 -22.14 -0.17
N GLY A 270 1.45 -20.99 -0.86
CA GLY A 270 0.98 -19.72 -0.32
C GLY A 270 1.90 -19.08 0.73
N VAL A 271 3.20 -19.43 0.73
CA VAL A 271 4.17 -18.99 1.76
C VAL A 271 5.21 -17.98 1.24
N THR A 272 5.02 -17.44 0.05
CA THR A 272 5.93 -16.43 -0.52
C THR A 272 5.42 -15.00 -0.38
N PRO A 273 6.33 -14.03 -0.19
CA PRO A 273 7.78 -14.22 0.04
C PRO A 273 8.08 -14.83 1.41
N ILE A 274 9.16 -15.65 1.49
CA ILE A 274 9.61 -16.24 2.76
C ILE A 274 10.59 -15.28 3.40
N ARG A 275 10.17 -14.58 4.44
CA ARG A 275 10.91 -13.47 5.06
C ARG A 275 11.64 -13.89 6.32
N LYS A 276 12.89 -13.48 6.44
CA LYS A 276 13.74 -13.74 7.61
C LYS A 276 13.25 -13.06 8.88
N ASP A 277 12.70 -11.87 8.74
CA ASP A 277 12.21 -11.05 9.87
C ASP A 277 10.87 -11.53 10.44
N THR A 278 9.97 -12.03 9.59
CA THR A 278 8.62 -12.47 9.98
C THR A 278 8.49 -13.97 10.16
N ASN A 279 9.29 -14.77 9.47
CA ASN A 279 9.31 -16.23 9.59
C ASN A 279 10.73 -16.80 9.56
N PRO A 280 11.56 -16.54 10.59
CA PRO A 280 12.97 -16.89 10.59
C PRO A 280 13.24 -18.41 10.48
N GLU A 281 12.34 -19.24 11.01
CA GLU A 281 12.48 -20.69 10.96
C GLU A 281 12.25 -21.24 9.53
N LEU A 282 11.20 -20.75 8.86
CA LEU A 282 10.92 -21.10 7.47
C LEU A 282 12.02 -20.57 6.55
N TYR A 283 12.47 -19.34 6.76
CA TYR A 283 13.55 -18.74 6.01
C TYR A 283 14.86 -19.53 6.15
N ALA A 284 15.24 -19.95 7.37
CA ALA A 284 16.46 -20.71 7.62
C ALA A 284 16.53 -22.01 6.82
N LEU A 285 15.38 -22.65 6.56
CA LEU A 285 15.29 -23.85 5.71
C LEU A 285 15.33 -23.54 4.22
N ASN A 286 15.06 -22.31 3.81
CA ASN A 286 14.85 -21.91 2.42
C ASN A 286 15.81 -20.81 1.93
N THR A 287 16.92 -20.58 2.63
CA THR A 287 17.93 -19.55 2.30
C THR A 287 18.52 -19.70 0.89
N ALA A 288 18.50 -20.91 0.31
CA ALA A 288 18.95 -21.13 -1.06
C ALA A 288 18.01 -20.54 -2.13
N LEU A 289 16.79 -20.16 -1.74
CA LEU A 289 15.80 -19.53 -2.60
C LEU A 289 15.84 -17.99 -2.55
N ASP A 290 16.69 -17.43 -1.68
CA ASP A 290 17.00 -16.02 -1.59
C ASP A 290 18.22 -15.72 -2.49
N GLY A 291 17.94 -15.25 -3.71
CA GLY A 291 18.95 -15.10 -4.76
C GLY A 291 19.91 -13.93 -4.54
N ASP A 292 19.43 -12.84 -3.99
CA ASP A 292 20.22 -11.61 -3.75
C ASP A 292 20.62 -11.44 -2.28
N LYS A 293 20.20 -12.37 -1.41
CA LYS A 293 20.57 -12.49 0.01
C LYS A 293 20.17 -11.26 0.85
N ASP A 294 19.02 -10.68 0.53
CA ASP A 294 18.49 -9.53 1.26
C ASP A 294 17.63 -9.92 2.47
N GLY A 295 17.33 -11.22 2.63
CA GLY A 295 16.54 -11.79 3.72
C GLY A 295 15.11 -12.13 3.33
N ASP A 296 14.75 -11.98 2.05
CA ASP A 296 13.44 -12.29 1.48
C ASP A 296 13.62 -13.34 0.36
N ALA A 297 13.24 -14.58 0.60
CA ALA A 297 13.32 -15.63 -0.41
C ALA A 297 12.03 -15.69 -1.24
N CYS A 298 12.17 -15.89 -2.55
CA CYS A 298 11.05 -16.01 -3.51
C CYS A 298 10.17 -14.75 -3.62
N GLU A 299 10.74 -13.58 -3.63
CA GLU A 299 10.04 -12.29 -3.67
C GLU A 299 9.53 -11.86 -5.04
N SER A 300 9.86 -12.52 -6.15
CA SER A 300 9.46 -12.16 -7.52
C SER A 300 8.30 -13.00 -8.07
#